data_bb1efc7d1bfc932e12ba1ae4cfb107cc
#
_entry.id   bb1efc7d1bfc932e12ba1ae4cfb107cc
#
_cell.length_a   1.000
_cell.length_b   1.000
_cell.length_c   1.000
_cell.angle_alpha   90.00
_cell.angle_beta   90.00
_cell.angle_gamma   90.00
#
_symmetry.space_group_name_H-M   'P 1'
#
loop_
_entity.id
_entity.type
_entity.pdbx_description
1 polymer ?
#
loop_
_entity_poly.entity_id
_entity_poly.type
_entity_poly.pdbx_seq_one_letter_code
_entity_poly.pdbx_strand_id
1 'polypeptide(L)'
;MMVSYASSTTIQGLIRKFTYIFPFFIYSISWEQCKLGDIGKASGGISIESEFDEFGKYKVISIGSYSVTNKYIDQGIRVNKTEKTENYILNKNDLTMILNDKTASGNIIGRVLLIDTDDSYVFNQRTERIEVNEDEYLPEFLYQLLNADNTRAKIILASQGNTQIYVNWRTISKLAYKITMSKDEQSKIAKIFTNVDNIITLHQRKQF
;
A
#
# COMPACT_ATOMS: atom_id res chain seq x y z
N MET A 1 32.78 21.59 -40.21
CA MET A 1 31.66 20.67 -40.10
C MET A 1 30.79 21.22 -38.98
N MET A 2 29.75 21.98 -39.34
CA MET A 2 28.84 22.63 -38.38
C MET A 2 27.74 21.67 -37.97
N VAL A 3 27.63 21.35 -36.67
CA VAL A 3 26.48 20.66 -36.10
C VAL A 3 25.48 21.72 -35.66
N SER A 4 24.35 21.82 -36.39
CA SER A 4 23.27 22.75 -36.07
C SER A 4 22.50 22.31 -34.83
N TYR A 5 22.49 23.16 -33.84
CA TYR A 5 21.57 23.06 -32.68
C TYR A 5 20.15 23.35 -33.18
N ALA A 6 19.29 22.32 -33.16
CA ALA A 6 17.84 22.51 -33.31
C ALA A 6 17.33 23.28 -32.09
N SER A 7 16.82 24.47 -32.32
CA SER A 7 16.45 25.44 -31.31
C SER A 7 15.29 24.97 -30.43
N SER A 8 15.36 25.24 -29.13
CA SER A 8 14.36 24.99 -28.09
C SER A 8 12.96 25.58 -28.38
N THR A 9 12.88 26.45 -29.41
CA THR A 9 11.66 27.10 -29.88
C THR A 9 10.66 26.14 -30.54
N THR A 10 11.13 24.99 -31.07
CA THR A 10 10.28 24.02 -31.77
C THR A 10 9.47 23.17 -30.78
N ILE A 11 10.05 22.84 -29.62
CA ILE A 11 9.38 22.05 -28.60
C ILE A 11 8.32 22.89 -27.85
N GLN A 12 8.63 24.16 -27.55
CA GLN A 12 7.67 25.08 -26.95
C GLN A 12 6.52 25.44 -27.92
N GLY A 13 6.77 25.48 -29.22
CA GLY A 13 5.76 25.66 -30.25
C GLY A 13 4.79 24.47 -30.40
N LEU A 14 5.32 23.24 -30.22
CA LEU A 14 4.51 22.02 -30.21
C LEU A 14 3.66 21.95 -28.94
N ILE A 15 4.20 22.27 -27.78
CA ILE A 15 3.44 22.27 -26.49
C ILE A 15 2.31 23.32 -26.56
N ARG A 16 2.54 24.51 -27.11
CA ARG A 16 1.48 25.51 -27.28
C ARG A 16 0.40 25.09 -28.27
N LYS A 17 0.71 24.36 -29.36
CA LYS A 17 -0.30 23.83 -30.28
C LYS A 17 -1.12 22.71 -29.67
N PHE A 18 -0.56 21.88 -28.81
CA PHE A 18 -1.29 20.85 -28.07
C PHE A 18 -2.29 21.45 -27.05
N THR A 19 -2.00 22.59 -26.45
CA THR A 19 -2.89 23.28 -25.50
C THR A 19 -4.10 23.92 -26.19
N TYR A 20 -4.06 24.20 -27.49
CA TYR A 20 -5.15 24.82 -28.25
C TYR A 20 -6.10 23.82 -28.94
N ILE A 21 -5.71 22.55 -29.07
CA ILE A 21 -6.51 21.53 -29.78
C ILE A 21 -7.36 20.67 -28.83
N PHE A 22 -7.16 20.74 -27.51
CA PHE A 22 -7.94 20.00 -26.51
C PHE A 22 -8.63 20.88 -25.48
N PRO A 23 -9.57 21.77 -25.83
CA PRO A 23 -10.37 22.46 -24.81
C PRO A 23 -11.53 21.62 -24.24
N PHE A 24 -11.72 20.34 -24.64
CA PHE A 24 -12.89 19.56 -24.25
C PHE A 24 -12.62 18.30 -23.41
N PHE A 25 -11.37 18.01 -23.00
CA PHE A 25 -11.06 16.85 -22.16
C PHE A 25 -10.10 17.17 -21.00
N ILE A 26 -10.15 18.38 -20.45
CA ILE A 26 -9.69 18.56 -19.09
C ILE A 26 -10.87 18.23 -18.18
N TYR A 27 -11.17 16.93 -18.03
CA TYR A 27 -11.69 16.48 -16.75
C TYR A 27 -10.64 16.96 -15.73
N SER A 28 -11.03 17.91 -14.93
CA SER A 28 -10.28 18.30 -13.74
C SER A 28 -10.08 17.02 -12.95
N ILE A 29 -8.91 16.41 -13.08
CA ILE A 29 -8.51 15.28 -12.25
C ILE A 29 -8.39 15.89 -10.87
N SER A 30 -9.46 15.77 -10.07
CA SER A 30 -9.47 16.32 -8.73
C SER A 30 -8.74 15.37 -7.80
N TRP A 31 -7.50 15.72 -7.50
CA TRP A 31 -6.77 15.11 -6.41
C TRP A 31 -7.18 15.81 -5.12
N GLU A 32 -7.88 15.10 -4.28
CA GLU A 32 -8.37 15.61 -3.02
C GLU A 32 -7.46 15.22 -1.86
N GLN A 33 -7.54 15.97 -0.78
CA GLN A 33 -6.81 15.67 0.44
C GLN A 33 -7.68 14.79 1.33
N CYS A 34 -7.37 13.49 1.40
CA CYS A 34 -8.07 12.50 2.19
C CYS A 34 -7.21 12.05 3.37
N LYS A 35 -7.81 11.83 4.53
CA LYS A 35 -7.10 11.24 5.66
C LYS A 35 -6.99 9.73 5.49
N LEU A 36 -5.92 9.15 6.04
CA LEU A 36 -5.73 7.70 6.02
C LEU A 36 -6.90 6.94 6.68
N GLY A 37 -7.52 7.51 7.70
CA GLY A 37 -8.65 6.89 8.38
C GLY A 37 -9.98 6.97 7.62
N ASP A 38 -10.04 7.76 6.54
CA ASP A 38 -11.27 7.97 5.76
C ASP A 38 -11.33 7.01 4.54
N ILE A 39 -10.25 6.27 4.23
CA ILE A 39 -10.21 5.35 3.08
C ILE A 39 -10.96 4.03 3.28
N GLY A 40 -11.39 3.75 4.51
CA GLY A 40 -12.08 2.52 4.86
C GLY A 40 -12.24 2.36 6.37
N LYS A 41 -12.82 1.22 6.77
CA LYS A 41 -13.00 0.87 8.18
C LYS A 41 -11.75 0.17 8.71
N ALA A 42 -11.16 0.71 9.76
CA ALA A 42 -9.96 0.15 10.36
C ALA A 42 -10.27 -0.69 11.62
N SER A 43 -9.48 -1.74 11.83
CA SER A 43 -9.52 -2.56 13.05
C SER A 43 -8.12 -3.10 13.37
N GLY A 44 -7.73 -2.96 14.66
CA GLY A 44 -6.45 -3.45 15.17
C GLY A 44 -6.45 -4.94 15.45
N GLY A 45 -5.33 -5.61 15.18
CA GLY A 45 -5.13 -7.01 15.55
C GLY A 45 -4.93 -7.21 17.07
N ILE A 46 -5.10 -8.45 17.49
CA ILE A 46 -4.84 -8.88 18.87
C ILE A 46 -3.74 -9.94 18.92
N SER A 47 -3.24 -10.24 20.11
CA SER A 47 -2.33 -11.37 20.34
C SER A 47 -3.09 -12.69 20.18
N ILE A 48 -2.68 -13.47 19.18
CA ILE A 48 -3.25 -14.80 18.86
C ILE A 48 -2.21 -15.92 18.97
N GLU A 49 -1.09 -15.68 19.63
CA GLU A 49 0.00 -16.66 19.76
C GLU A 49 -0.44 -17.95 20.46
N SER A 50 -1.44 -17.87 21.35
CA SER A 50 -2.03 -19.05 22.00
C SER A 50 -2.82 -19.97 21.06
N GLU A 51 -3.20 -19.46 19.91
CA GLU A 51 -4.00 -20.17 18.89
C GLU A 51 -3.12 -20.79 17.77
N PHE A 52 -1.78 -20.66 17.87
CA PHE A 52 -0.90 -21.18 16.84
C PHE A 52 -0.97 -22.71 16.78
N ASP A 53 -1.20 -23.22 15.57
CA ASP A 53 -1.36 -24.64 15.26
C ASP A 53 -0.62 -24.94 13.95
N GLU A 54 0.34 -25.86 13.99
CA GLU A 54 1.16 -26.22 12.82
C GLU A 54 0.30 -26.67 11.62
N PHE A 55 -0.87 -27.27 11.87
CA PHE A 55 -1.79 -27.77 10.87
C PHE A 55 -2.97 -26.83 10.63
N GLY A 56 -2.91 -25.61 11.16
CA GLY A 56 -3.96 -24.62 11.02
C GLY A 56 -4.23 -24.24 9.56
N LYS A 57 -5.48 -23.97 9.25
CA LYS A 57 -5.93 -23.59 7.90
C LYS A 57 -5.39 -22.22 7.47
N TYR A 58 -5.40 -21.26 8.39
CA TYR A 58 -5.15 -19.84 8.05
C TYR A 58 -3.68 -19.49 8.24
N LYS A 59 -3.12 -18.77 7.27
CA LYS A 59 -1.80 -18.14 7.39
C LYS A 59 -1.89 -16.91 8.28
N VAL A 60 -0.91 -16.74 9.16
CA VAL A 60 -0.88 -15.57 10.06
C VAL A 60 -0.09 -14.44 9.45
N ILE A 61 -0.71 -13.26 9.37
CA ILE A 61 -0.02 -12.01 9.03
C ILE A 61 0.49 -11.38 10.33
N SER A 62 1.79 -11.32 10.48
CA SER A 62 2.51 -10.76 11.62
C SER A 62 3.61 -9.80 11.14
N ILE A 63 4.38 -9.24 12.06
CA ILE A 63 5.48 -8.34 11.72
C ILE A 63 6.49 -8.95 10.73
N GLY A 64 6.75 -10.25 10.80
CA GLY A 64 7.65 -10.97 9.88
C GLY A 64 7.07 -11.18 8.48
N SER A 65 5.78 -10.96 8.29
CA SER A 65 5.11 -11.16 7.01
C SER A 65 5.31 -9.99 6.03
N TYR A 66 5.87 -8.88 6.48
CA TYR A 66 6.10 -7.69 5.65
C TYR A 66 7.53 -7.64 5.14
N SER A 67 7.70 -7.64 3.82
CA SER A 67 9.01 -7.47 3.17
C SER A 67 9.30 -6.00 2.85
N VAL A 68 10.55 -5.68 2.65
CA VAL A 68 10.98 -4.36 2.12
C VAL A 68 10.54 -4.12 0.67
N THR A 69 10.11 -5.17 -0.02
CA THR A 69 9.59 -5.12 -1.39
C THR A 69 8.06 -5.15 -1.46
N ASN A 70 7.38 -4.84 -0.34
CA ASN A 70 5.92 -4.82 -0.20
C ASN A 70 5.22 -6.17 -0.43
N LYS A 71 5.96 -7.28 -0.45
CA LYS A 71 5.39 -8.61 -0.68
C LYS A 71 5.18 -9.34 0.65
N TYR A 72 4.13 -10.15 0.68
CA TYR A 72 3.89 -11.08 1.78
C TYR A 72 5.01 -12.13 1.86
N ILE A 73 5.49 -12.36 3.07
CA ILE A 73 6.41 -13.45 3.41
C ILE A 73 5.67 -14.41 4.32
N ASP A 74 5.48 -15.64 3.87
CA ASP A 74 4.92 -16.70 4.69
C ASP A 74 5.93 -17.11 5.77
N GLN A 75 5.56 -16.90 7.02
CA GLN A 75 6.40 -17.26 8.18
C GLN A 75 6.18 -18.71 8.63
N GLY A 76 5.36 -19.49 7.93
CA GLY A 76 4.98 -20.83 8.34
C GLY A 76 4.01 -20.88 9.53
N ILE A 77 3.60 -19.74 10.07
CA ILE A 77 2.70 -19.67 11.22
C ILE A 77 1.27 -19.87 10.73
N ARG A 78 0.54 -20.74 11.41
CA ARG A 78 -0.84 -21.13 11.08
C ARG A 78 -1.74 -21.04 12.31
N VAL A 79 -3.03 -20.87 12.06
CA VAL A 79 -4.10 -20.94 13.07
C VAL A 79 -5.35 -21.58 12.48
N ASN A 80 -6.22 -22.08 13.35
CA ASN A 80 -7.59 -22.45 12.99
C ASN A 80 -8.57 -21.32 13.34
N LYS A 81 -9.78 -21.43 12.83
CA LYS A 81 -10.89 -20.57 13.22
C LYS A 81 -11.35 -20.96 14.62
N THR A 82 -11.28 -20.03 15.56
CA THR A 82 -11.76 -20.14 16.95
C THR A 82 -12.56 -18.88 17.28
N GLU A 83 -13.23 -18.85 18.43
CA GLU A 83 -13.90 -17.64 18.91
C GLU A 83 -12.96 -16.43 18.99
N LYS A 84 -11.66 -16.68 19.24
CA LYS A 84 -10.65 -15.63 19.33
C LYS A 84 -10.18 -15.15 17.97
N THR A 85 -10.08 -16.02 16.96
CA THR A 85 -9.50 -15.70 15.65
C THR A 85 -10.54 -15.33 14.59
N GLU A 86 -11.81 -15.72 14.75
CA GLU A 86 -12.82 -15.55 13.71
C GLU A 86 -13.05 -14.10 13.25
N ASN A 87 -12.96 -13.14 14.18
CA ASN A 87 -13.13 -11.72 13.86
C ASN A 87 -11.88 -11.09 13.21
N TYR A 88 -10.79 -11.86 13.11
CA TYR A 88 -9.51 -11.42 12.52
C TYR A 88 -9.19 -12.13 11.21
N ILE A 89 -10.14 -12.87 10.65
CA ILE A 89 -10.05 -13.43 9.30
C ILE A 89 -10.20 -12.29 8.31
N LEU A 90 -9.28 -12.25 7.33
CA LEU A 90 -9.22 -11.24 6.30
C LEU A 90 -10.03 -11.67 5.07
N ASN A 91 -10.63 -10.69 4.42
CA ASN A 91 -11.30 -10.85 3.15
C ASN A 91 -10.39 -10.36 2.00
N LYS A 92 -10.66 -10.84 0.81
CA LYS A 92 -10.06 -10.29 -0.40
C LYS A 92 -10.33 -8.78 -0.45
N ASN A 93 -9.35 -8.04 -0.96
CA ASN A 93 -9.35 -6.57 -1.04
C ASN A 93 -9.12 -5.83 0.28
N ASP A 94 -9.09 -6.53 1.42
CA ASP A 94 -8.59 -5.90 2.64
C ASP A 94 -7.13 -5.47 2.46
N LEU A 95 -6.78 -4.37 3.09
CA LEU A 95 -5.38 -3.99 3.29
C LEU A 95 -4.97 -4.27 4.73
N THR A 96 -3.75 -4.72 4.93
CA THR A 96 -3.17 -4.80 6.27
C THR A 96 -1.93 -3.93 6.37
N MET A 97 -1.83 -3.10 7.40
CA MET A 97 -0.70 -2.20 7.63
C MET A 97 0.05 -2.59 8.90
N ILE A 98 1.36 -2.74 8.80
CA ILE A 98 2.20 -2.97 9.97
C ILE A 98 2.48 -1.66 10.72
N LEU A 99 2.26 -1.66 12.02
CA LEU A 99 2.40 -0.50 12.90
C LEU A 99 3.72 -0.46 13.68
N ASN A 100 4.55 -1.48 13.52
CA ASN A 100 5.83 -1.60 14.21
C ASN A 100 6.97 -1.98 13.26
N ASP A 101 8.19 -1.60 13.64
CA ASP A 101 9.42 -2.12 13.07
C ASP A 101 10.34 -2.61 14.19
N LYS A 102 11.01 -3.76 13.99
CA LYS A 102 11.96 -4.32 14.96
C LYS A 102 13.25 -3.51 15.05
N THR A 103 13.42 -2.56 14.15
CA THR A 103 14.62 -1.73 14.04
C THR A 103 14.24 -0.24 13.97
N ALA A 104 15.20 0.63 14.29
CA ALA A 104 15.03 2.07 14.14
C ALA A 104 15.05 2.55 12.68
N SER A 105 15.41 1.68 11.74
CA SER A 105 15.56 2.04 10.32
C SER A 105 14.22 2.33 9.61
N GLY A 106 13.09 1.87 10.17
CA GLY A 106 11.76 2.12 9.58
C GLY A 106 11.52 1.40 8.26
N ASN A 107 12.23 0.31 7.99
CA ASN A 107 12.18 -0.38 6.70
C ASN A 107 10.81 -0.98 6.38
N ILE A 108 10.08 -1.43 7.40
CA ILE A 108 8.77 -2.09 7.22
C ILE A 108 7.61 -1.30 7.83
N ILE A 109 7.82 -0.41 8.79
CA ILE A 109 6.72 0.34 9.43
C ILE A 109 5.87 1.08 8.38
N GLY A 110 4.56 0.98 8.52
CA GLY A 110 3.60 1.58 7.58
C GLY A 110 3.50 0.88 6.24
N ARG A 111 4.22 -0.24 6.01
CA ARG A 111 4.01 -1.04 4.80
C ARG A 111 2.65 -1.73 4.83
N VAL A 112 2.11 -1.91 3.64
CA VAL A 112 0.77 -2.45 3.43
C VAL A 112 0.87 -3.72 2.59
N LEU A 113 0.08 -4.73 2.96
CA LEU A 113 -0.19 -5.89 2.12
C LEU A 113 -1.63 -5.81 1.61
N LEU A 114 -1.84 -6.17 0.35
CA LEU A 114 -3.15 -6.36 -0.24
C LEU A 114 -3.52 -7.84 -0.14
N ILE A 115 -4.68 -8.14 0.40
CA ILE A 115 -5.19 -9.50 0.54
C ILE A 115 -5.80 -9.93 -0.79
N ASP A 116 -5.28 -11.01 -1.34
CA ASP A 116 -5.61 -11.53 -2.67
C ASP A 116 -6.70 -12.61 -2.66
N THR A 117 -6.98 -13.20 -1.50
CA THR A 117 -7.86 -14.36 -1.37
C THR A 117 -8.67 -14.29 -0.09
N ASP A 118 -9.97 -14.56 -0.18
CA ASP A 118 -10.85 -14.69 0.97
C ASP A 118 -10.48 -15.88 1.85
N ASP A 119 -10.79 -15.79 3.14
CA ASP A 119 -10.78 -16.92 4.08
C ASP A 119 -9.46 -17.71 4.09
N SER A 120 -8.33 -16.97 3.99
CA SER A 120 -6.99 -17.57 3.89
C SER A 120 -5.99 -17.01 4.91
N TYR A 121 -6.26 -15.86 5.46
CA TYR A 121 -5.35 -15.15 6.36
C TYR A 121 -6.04 -14.69 7.63
N VAL A 122 -5.29 -14.68 8.72
CA VAL A 122 -5.66 -14.05 10.00
C VAL A 122 -4.55 -13.07 10.38
N PHE A 123 -4.89 -11.88 10.85
CA PHE A 123 -3.90 -10.90 11.25
C PHE A 123 -3.71 -10.85 12.77
N ASN A 124 -2.45 -10.68 13.16
CA ASN A 124 -2.00 -10.65 14.55
C ASN A 124 -1.88 -9.22 15.08
N GLN A 125 -1.57 -9.08 16.36
CA GLN A 125 -1.28 -7.79 17.00
C GLN A 125 -0.24 -6.97 16.20
N ARG A 126 -0.26 -5.65 16.37
CA ARG A 126 0.61 -4.68 15.69
C ARG A 126 0.35 -4.52 14.19
N THR A 127 -0.69 -5.17 13.70
CA THR A 127 -1.22 -5.04 12.36
C THR A 127 -2.58 -4.38 12.42
N GLU A 128 -2.81 -3.40 11.56
CA GLU A 128 -4.12 -2.78 11.36
C GLU A 128 -4.72 -3.31 10.07
N ARG A 129 -5.94 -3.85 10.12
CA ARG A 129 -6.76 -4.14 8.95
C ARG A 129 -7.45 -2.87 8.51
N ILE A 130 -7.49 -2.63 7.22
CA ILE A 130 -8.26 -1.57 6.57
C ILE A 130 -9.21 -2.24 5.57
N GLU A 131 -10.48 -2.31 5.91
CA GLU A 131 -11.56 -2.71 5.03
C GLU A 131 -11.86 -1.52 4.12
N VAL A 132 -11.38 -1.60 2.87
CA VAL A 132 -11.41 -0.47 1.94
C VAL A 132 -12.85 -0.09 1.58
N ASN A 133 -13.14 1.21 1.54
CA ASN A 133 -14.37 1.71 0.93
C ASN A 133 -14.28 1.60 -0.59
N GLU A 134 -14.67 0.43 -1.12
CA GLU A 134 -14.58 0.12 -2.55
C GLU A 134 -15.55 0.94 -3.41
N ASP A 135 -16.49 1.68 -2.83
CA ASP A 135 -17.33 2.61 -3.59
C ASP A 135 -16.51 3.81 -4.11
N GLU A 136 -15.49 4.22 -3.37
CA GLU A 136 -14.65 5.37 -3.68
C GLU A 136 -13.24 5.00 -4.14
N TYR A 137 -12.67 3.90 -3.62
CA TYR A 137 -11.26 3.56 -3.81
C TYR A 137 -11.07 2.15 -4.36
N LEU A 138 -10.07 1.98 -5.23
CA LEU A 138 -9.59 0.66 -5.65
C LEU A 138 -8.51 0.18 -4.68
N PRO A 139 -8.64 -1.02 -4.09
CA PRO A 139 -7.66 -1.56 -3.14
C PRO A 139 -6.25 -1.65 -3.72
N GLU A 140 -6.11 -2.02 -5.00
CA GLU A 140 -4.81 -2.08 -5.69
C GLU A 140 -4.16 -0.70 -5.82
N PHE A 141 -4.95 0.35 -6.04
CA PHE A 141 -4.44 1.72 -6.09
C PHE A 141 -3.95 2.17 -4.71
N LEU A 142 -4.75 1.93 -3.67
CA LEU A 142 -4.35 2.27 -2.29
C LEU A 142 -3.12 1.48 -1.85
N TYR A 143 -3.01 0.22 -2.23
CA TYR A 143 -1.82 -0.59 -1.99
C TYR A 143 -0.55 0.08 -2.57
N GLN A 144 -0.60 0.54 -3.82
CA GLN A 144 0.53 1.23 -4.45
C GLN A 144 0.80 2.59 -3.79
N LEU A 145 -0.24 3.38 -3.54
CA LEU A 145 -0.12 4.70 -2.91
C LEU A 145 0.49 4.61 -1.51
N LEU A 146 0.00 3.70 -0.66
CA LEU A 146 0.42 3.60 0.73
C LEU A 146 1.82 3.01 0.88
N ASN A 147 2.27 2.20 -0.08
CA ASN A 147 3.63 1.66 -0.12
C ASN A 147 4.66 2.61 -0.75
N ALA A 148 4.23 3.71 -1.37
CA ALA A 148 5.16 4.68 -1.94
C ALA A 148 5.99 5.36 -0.84
N ASP A 149 7.29 5.57 -1.11
CA ASP A 149 8.24 6.07 -0.10
C ASP A 149 7.85 7.43 0.47
N ASN A 150 7.35 8.35 -0.37
CA ASN A 150 6.86 9.66 0.07
C ASN A 150 5.63 9.57 0.98
N THR A 151 4.77 8.58 0.77
CA THR A 151 3.60 8.31 1.62
C THR A 151 4.05 7.73 2.96
N ARG A 152 4.92 6.72 2.93
CA ARG A 152 5.48 6.08 4.13
C ARG A 152 6.34 7.03 4.96
N ALA A 153 7.04 7.97 4.34
CA ALA A 153 7.84 8.96 5.06
C ALA A 153 7.03 9.71 6.12
N LYS A 154 5.76 10.00 5.88
CA LYS A 154 4.88 10.64 6.88
C LYS A 154 4.61 9.73 8.08
N ILE A 155 4.46 8.43 7.87
CA ILE A 155 4.27 7.43 8.94
C ILE A 155 5.55 7.28 9.73
N ILE A 156 6.71 7.20 9.08
CA ILE A 156 8.02 7.11 9.72
C ILE A 156 8.27 8.34 10.59
N LEU A 157 7.97 9.53 10.11
CA LEU A 157 8.11 10.78 10.89
C LEU A 157 7.18 10.83 12.12
N ALA A 158 6.04 10.14 12.08
CA ALA A 158 5.12 10.03 13.20
C ALA A 158 5.49 8.90 14.19
N SER A 159 6.53 8.10 13.89
CA SER A 159 6.93 6.97 14.71
C SER A 159 7.62 7.41 16.00
N GLN A 160 7.53 6.54 16.99
CA GLN A 160 8.14 6.67 18.33
C GLN A 160 9.04 5.47 18.62
N GLY A 161 10.00 5.63 19.53
CA GLY A 161 10.94 4.59 19.92
C GLY A 161 12.34 4.82 19.34
N ASN A 162 13.35 4.18 19.95
CA ASN A 162 14.76 4.37 19.59
C ASN A 162 15.40 3.13 18.96
N THR A 163 15.15 1.93 19.49
CA THR A 163 15.69 0.65 18.99
C THR A 163 14.67 -0.10 18.16
N GLN A 164 13.43 -0.06 18.59
CA GLN A 164 12.25 -0.51 17.86
C GLN A 164 11.32 0.67 17.74
N ILE A 165 10.76 0.89 16.57
CA ILE A 165 9.84 2.01 16.35
C ILE A 165 8.40 1.49 16.13
N TYR A 166 7.45 2.31 16.53
CA TYR A 166 6.03 2.01 16.39
C TYR A 166 5.22 3.28 16.13
N VAL A 167 4.04 3.09 15.58
CA VAL A 167 3.02 4.12 15.44
C VAL A 167 1.70 3.61 16.00
N ASN A 168 0.83 4.55 16.39
CA ASN A 168 -0.54 4.24 16.78
C ASN A 168 -1.48 4.61 15.63
N TRP A 169 -2.43 3.73 15.31
CA TRP A 169 -3.45 4.01 14.30
C TRP A 169 -4.15 5.35 14.52
N ARG A 170 -4.53 5.65 15.76
CA ARG A 170 -5.15 6.92 16.14
C ARG A 170 -4.35 8.16 15.68
N THR A 171 -3.05 8.05 15.63
CA THR A 171 -2.16 9.15 15.18
C THR A 171 -2.07 9.19 13.67
N ILE A 172 -1.75 8.05 13.03
CA ILE A 172 -1.51 8.00 11.58
C ILE A 172 -2.79 8.08 10.75
N SER A 173 -3.94 7.66 11.30
CA SER A 173 -5.25 7.81 10.63
C SER A 173 -5.60 9.26 10.27
N LYS A 174 -4.99 10.23 10.97
CA LYS A 174 -5.17 11.68 10.71
C LYS A 174 -4.23 12.23 9.63
N LEU A 175 -3.24 11.47 9.22
CA LEU A 175 -2.32 11.86 8.15
C LEU A 175 -3.10 11.99 6.84
N ALA A 176 -2.88 13.09 6.16
CA ALA A 176 -3.57 13.40 4.92
C ALA A 176 -2.68 13.12 3.70
N TYR A 177 -3.28 12.53 2.69
CA TYR A 177 -2.67 12.18 1.41
C TYR A 177 -3.47 12.79 0.27
N LYS A 178 -2.80 13.11 -0.82
CA LYS A 178 -3.51 13.47 -2.06
C LYS A 178 -3.93 12.19 -2.76
N ILE A 179 -5.23 12.07 -3.03
CA ILE A 179 -5.85 10.90 -3.67
C ILE A 179 -6.73 11.39 -4.80
N THR A 180 -6.67 10.73 -5.96
CA THR A 180 -7.62 10.98 -7.03
C THR A 180 -8.92 10.26 -6.75
N MET A 181 -10.05 10.95 -6.92
CA MET A 181 -11.39 10.37 -6.78
C MET A 181 -11.86 9.69 -8.07
N SER A 182 -11.10 9.80 -9.15
CA SER A 182 -11.41 9.11 -10.42
C SER A 182 -10.97 7.66 -10.37
N LYS A 183 -11.91 6.72 -10.31
CA LYS A 183 -11.61 5.27 -10.35
C LYS A 183 -10.88 4.84 -11.62
N ASP A 184 -11.14 5.49 -12.75
CA ASP A 184 -10.41 5.24 -14.00
C ASP A 184 -8.93 5.61 -13.87
N GLU A 185 -8.63 6.72 -13.21
CA GLU A 185 -7.25 7.12 -12.94
C GLU A 185 -6.60 6.21 -11.90
N GLN A 186 -7.29 5.87 -10.81
CA GLN A 186 -6.83 4.89 -9.83
C GLN A 186 -6.45 3.57 -10.51
N SER A 187 -7.32 3.05 -11.41
CA SER A 187 -7.06 1.82 -12.14
C SER A 187 -5.84 1.91 -13.05
N LYS A 188 -5.66 3.03 -13.76
CA LYS A 188 -4.49 3.25 -14.63
C LYS A 188 -3.21 3.29 -13.81
N ILE A 189 -3.21 4.02 -12.68
CA ILE A 189 -2.06 4.11 -11.78
C ILE A 189 -1.72 2.73 -11.21
N ALA A 190 -2.70 2.01 -10.66
CA ALA A 190 -2.51 0.67 -10.10
C ALA A 190 -1.89 -0.29 -11.13
N LYS A 191 -2.41 -0.32 -12.36
CA LYS A 191 -1.91 -1.17 -13.45
C LYS A 191 -0.47 -0.84 -13.83
N ILE A 192 -0.13 0.44 -13.94
CA ILE A 192 1.24 0.87 -14.28
C ILE A 192 2.22 0.34 -13.23
N PHE A 193 1.98 0.60 -11.96
CA PHE A 193 2.89 0.19 -10.89
C PHE A 193 2.93 -1.33 -10.72
N THR A 194 1.81 -2.03 -10.82
CA THR A 194 1.79 -3.51 -10.82
C THR A 194 2.63 -4.10 -11.95
N ASN A 195 2.57 -3.52 -13.15
CA ASN A 195 3.39 -3.96 -14.27
C ASN A 195 4.89 -3.71 -14.02
N VAL A 196 5.24 -2.56 -13.44
CA VAL A 196 6.63 -2.26 -13.06
C VAL A 196 7.13 -3.27 -12.02
N ASP A 197 6.36 -3.56 -10.98
CA ASP A 197 6.71 -4.55 -9.96
C ASP A 197 6.92 -5.95 -10.55
N ASN A 198 6.09 -6.34 -11.52
CA ASN A 198 6.23 -7.60 -12.22
C ASN A 198 7.52 -7.65 -13.06
N ILE A 199 7.85 -6.58 -13.78
CA ILE A 199 9.08 -6.48 -14.58
C ILE A 199 10.31 -6.59 -13.67
N ILE A 200 10.33 -5.86 -12.55
CA ILE A 200 11.42 -5.92 -11.56
C ILE A 200 11.57 -7.35 -11.03
N THR A 201 10.47 -8.00 -10.67
CA THR A 201 10.48 -9.38 -10.15
C THR A 201 11.02 -10.37 -11.18
N LEU A 202 10.61 -10.25 -12.45
CA LEU A 202 11.09 -11.10 -13.53
C LEU A 202 12.58 -10.89 -13.81
N HIS A 203 13.04 -9.64 -13.73
CA HIS A 203 14.45 -9.33 -13.92
C HIS A 203 15.34 -9.92 -12.81
N GLN A 204 14.90 -9.79 -11.57
CA GLN A 204 15.61 -10.38 -10.42
C GLN A 204 15.72 -11.91 -10.51
N ARG A 205 14.67 -12.61 -10.99
CA ARG A 205 14.68 -14.07 -11.15
C ARG A 205 15.63 -14.57 -12.24
N LYS A 206 15.99 -13.73 -13.21
CA LYS A 206 16.94 -14.09 -14.30
C LYS A 206 18.41 -13.94 -13.89
N GLN A 207 18.68 -13.34 -12.73
CA GLN A 207 20.04 -13.13 -12.23
C GLN A 207 20.53 -14.28 -11.31
N PHE A 208 19.67 -15.23 -11.06
CA PHE A 208 19.96 -16.49 -10.34
C PHE A 208 19.68 -17.70 -11.29
#